data_86ea3792b64ce93017321d51779e6dfa
#
_entry.id   86ea3792b64ce93017321d51779e6dfa
#
_cell.length_a   1.000
_cell.length_b   1.000
_cell.length_c   1.000
_cell.angle_alpha   90.00
_cell.angle_beta   90.00
_cell.angle_gamma   90.00
#
_symmetry.space_group_name_H-M   'P 1'
#
loop_
_entity.id
_entity.type
_entity.pdbx_description
1 polymer ?
#
loop_
_entity_poly.entity_id
_entity_poly.type
_entity_poly.pdbx_seq_one_letter_code
_entity_poly.pdbx_strand_id
1 'polypeptide(L)'
;AKDNEIYFTNGGSESDNWALIATAEAYASKGKHIITTKIEHHAILHTCEYLEKRGYEITYLPVDEFGSVSIDELKKAIRPDTILISVMFANNEIGTIQPIREIGEIAHENGIIFHTDAVQAFCHEPINVDEYHIDMLSASGHKFHGPKGVGFLYIRKGLKLRSFIHGGAQERKRRAGTENVPGIVGLGKAVEIAMAELENNKKKETELRDYMIGRVMDEIPYTRLNGHRTNRLSNN
;
A
#
# COMPACT_ATOMS: atom_id res chain seq x y z
N ALA A 1 -8.24 -4.69 12.30
CA ALA A 1 -9.15 -5.13 11.21
C ALA A 1 -9.99 -6.31 11.68
N LYS A 2 -11.15 -6.51 11.05
CA LYS A 2 -12.07 -7.64 11.28
C LYS A 2 -12.02 -8.59 10.08
N ASP A 3 -12.44 -9.85 10.28
CA ASP A 3 -12.48 -10.87 9.23
C ASP A 3 -13.32 -10.44 8.00
N ASN A 4 -14.41 -9.72 8.23
CA ASN A 4 -15.29 -9.23 7.18
C ASN A 4 -14.80 -7.96 6.46
N GLU A 5 -13.61 -7.49 6.78
CA GLU A 5 -12.91 -6.38 6.13
C GLU A 5 -11.78 -6.86 5.20
N ILE A 6 -11.45 -8.16 5.21
CA ILE A 6 -10.45 -8.76 4.34
C ILE A 6 -11.12 -9.40 3.12
N TYR A 7 -10.60 -9.11 1.94
CA TYR A 7 -11.05 -9.63 0.65
C TYR A 7 -9.86 -10.22 -0.10
N PHE A 8 -9.91 -11.51 -0.41
CA PHE A 8 -8.80 -12.19 -1.07
C PHE A 8 -8.73 -11.84 -2.56
N THR A 9 -7.51 -11.67 -3.05
CA THR A 9 -7.16 -11.33 -4.43
C THR A 9 -6.05 -12.23 -4.93
N ASN A 10 -5.64 -12.09 -6.19
CA ASN A 10 -4.47 -12.79 -6.72
C ASN A 10 -3.13 -12.19 -6.29
N GLY A 11 -3.13 -11.04 -5.61
CA GLY A 11 -1.92 -10.35 -5.16
C GLY A 11 -2.07 -8.84 -5.14
N GLY A 12 -0.98 -8.13 -4.85
CA GLY A 12 -0.96 -6.68 -4.69
C GLY A 12 -1.51 -5.92 -5.88
N SER A 13 -1.08 -6.28 -7.10
CA SER A 13 -1.55 -5.57 -8.31
C SER A 13 -3.07 -5.62 -8.51
N GLU A 14 -3.72 -6.75 -8.21
CA GLU A 14 -5.19 -6.82 -8.25
C GLU A 14 -5.79 -5.97 -7.14
N SER A 15 -5.23 -6.01 -5.94
CA SER A 15 -5.70 -5.21 -4.80
C SER A 15 -5.62 -3.71 -5.07
N ASP A 16 -4.49 -3.23 -5.62
CA ASP A 16 -4.27 -1.83 -5.97
C ASP A 16 -5.24 -1.36 -7.06
N ASN A 17 -5.38 -2.13 -8.13
CA ASN A 17 -6.32 -1.84 -9.21
C ASN A 17 -7.75 -1.76 -8.67
N TRP A 18 -8.13 -2.72 -7.83
CA TRP A 18 -9.46 -2.72 -7.23
C TRP A 18 -9.68 -1.49 -6.34
N ALA A 19 -8.73 -1.19 -5.45
CA ALA A 19 -8.83 -0.03 -4.57
C ALA A 19 -9.03 1.28 -5.35
N LEU A 20 -8.24 1.51 -6.39
CA LEU A 20 -8.30 2.75 -7.16
C LEU A 20 -9.54 2.82 -8.06
N ILE A 21 -9.75 1.80 -8.88
CA ILE A 21 -10.83 1.81 -9.90
C ILE A 21 -12.20 1.80 -9.23
N ALA A 22 -12.40 0.91 -8.23
CA ALA A 22 -13.69 0.81 -7.58
C ALA A 22 -14.05 2.04 -6.74
N THR A 23 -13.03 2.70 -6.15
CA THR A 23 -13.24 3.98 -5.46
C THR A 23 -13.59 5.09 -6.45
N ALA A 24 -12.82 5.21 -7.53
CA ALA A 24 -13.08 6.19 -8.58
C ALA A 24 -14.53 6.08 -9.09
N GLU A 25 -14.98 4.87 -9.43
CA GLU A 25 -16.34 4.63 -9.91
C GLU A 25 -17.43 4.86 -8.86
N ALA A 26 -17.18 4.45 -7.60
CA ALA A 26 -18.17 4.57 -6.53
C ALA A 26 -18.38 6.02 -6.08
N TYR A 27 -17.35 6.85 -6.18
CA TYR A 27 -17.34 8.22 -5.70
C TYR A 27 -17.31 9.27 -6.83
N ALA A 28 -17.51 8.88 -8.09
CA ALA A 28 -17.50 9.78 -9.25
C ALA A 28 -18.46 10.97 -9.15
N SER A 29 -19.56 10.84 -8.39
CA SER A 29 -20.49 11.94 -8.13
C SER A 29 -19.99 12.95 -7.08
N LYS A 30 -19.01 12.55 -6.26
CA LYS A 30 -18.37 13.39 -5.24
C LYS A 30 -17.23 14.23 -5.82
N GLY A 31 -16.51 13.66 -6.77
CA GLY A 31 -15.35 14.28 -7.40
C GLY A 31 -14.60 13.33 -8.33
N LYS A 32 -13.58 13.87 -8.98
CA LYS A 32 -12.75 13.11 -9.92
C LYS A 32 -11.25 13.32 -9.70
N HIS A 33 -10.86 13.86 -8.55
CA HIS A 33 -9.47 14.10 -8.23
C HIS A 33 -8.91 13.02 -7.31
N ILE A 34 -7.72 12.50 -7.65
CA ILE A 34 -6.98 11.49 -6.90
C ILE A 34 -5.56 11.99 -6.67
N ILE A 35 -5.04 11.80 -5.48
CA ILE A 35 -3.66 12.15 -5.12
C ILE A 35 -2.88 10.86 -4.94
N THR A 36 -1.70 10.77 -5.55
CA THR A 36 -0.73 9.67 -5.39
C THR A 36 0.70 10.21 -5.42
N THR A 37 1.72 9.34 -5.44
CA THR A 37 3.11 9.77 -5.49
C THR A 37 3.80 9.37 -6.79
N LYS A 38 4.93 10.03 -7.10
CA LYS A 38 5.73 9.69 -8.29
C LYS A 38 6.52 8.38 -8.16
N ILE A 39 6.60 7.83 -6.94
CA ILE A 39 7.43 6.66 -6.63
C ILE A 39 6.62 5.39 -6.37
N GLU A 40 5.33 5.41 -6.68
CA GLU A 40 4.46 4.25 -6.51
C GLU A 40 4.88 3.05 -7.39
N HIS A 41 4.46 1.87 -6.98
CA HIS A 41 4.55 0.69 -7.83
C HIS A 41 3.75 0.88 -9.13
N HIS A 42 4.18 0.26 -10.22
CA HIS A 42 3.51 0.35 -11.52
C HIS A 42 2.02 -0.03 -11.49
N ALA A 43 1.61 -0.90 -10.55
CA ALA A 43 0.20 -1.22 -10.35
C ALA A 43 -0.66 0.00 -10.00
N ILE A 44 -0.10 0.97 -9.27
CA ILE A 44 -0.76 2.25 -8.97
C ILE A 44 -0.59 3.21 -10.14
N LEU A 45 0.65 3.44 -10.62
CA LEU A 45 0.92 4.44 -11.66
C LEU A 45 0.12 4.17 -12.95
N HIS A 46 0.16 2.93 -13.47
CA HIS A 46 -0.57 2.59 -14.68
C HIS A 46 -2.09 2.57 -14.48
N THR A 47 -2.56 2.28 -13.26
CA THR A 47 -3.99 2.42 -12.94
C THR A 47 -4.41 3.89 -12.91
N CYS A 48 -3.57 4.77 -12.42
CA CYS A 48 -3.78 6.21 -12.50
C CYS A 48 -3.85 6.70 -13.94
N GLU A 49 -2.89 6.30 -14.80
CA GLU A 49 -2.92 6.60 -16.24
C GLU A 49 -4.21 6.11 -16.94
N TYR A 50 -4.69 4.92 -16.54
CA TYR A 50 -5.96 4.39 -17.03
C TYR A 50 -7.15 5.26 -16.60
N LEU A 51 -7.15 5.77 -15.36
CA LEU A 51 -8.20 6.64 -14.83
C LEU A 51 -8.15 8.03 -15.48
N GLU A 52 -6.96 8.58 -15.75
CA GLU A 52 -6.80 9.86 -16.51
C GLU A 52 -7.50 9.79 -17.87
N LYS A 53 -7.32 8.68 -18.60
CA LYS A 53 -8.00 8.45 -19.89
C LYS A 53 -9.54 8.38 -19.77
N ARG A 54 -10.07 8.28 -18.53
CA ARG A 54 -11.49 8.27 -18.20
C ARG A 54 -11.98 9.56 -17.57
N GLY A 55 -11.15 10.60 -17.61
CA GLY A 55 -11.49 11.95 -17.16
C GLY A 55 -11.38 12.15 -15.66
N TYR A 56 -10.54 11.36 -14.97
CA TYR A 56 -10.06 11.67 -13.65
C TYR A 56 -8.81 12.54 -13.71
N GLU A 57 -8.61 13.36 -12.72
CA GLU A 57 -7.41 14.18 -12.56
C GLU A 57 -6.53 13.58 -11.49
N ILE A 58 -5.26 13.37 -11.80
CA ILE A 58 -4.30 12.75 -10.88
C ILE A 58 -3.23 13.77 -10.50
N THR A 59 -3.06 13.99 -9.20
CA THR A 59 -1.89 14.71 -8.69
C THR A 59 -0.83 13.72 -8.23
N TYR A 60 0.32 13.74 -8.88
CA TYR A 60 1.49 12.96 -8.53
C TYR A 60 2.43 13.79 -7.63
N LEU A 61 2.36 13.58 -6.33
CA LEU A 61 3.21 14.29 -5.37
C LEU A 61 4.70 14.02 -5.64
N PRO A 62 5.54 15.06 -5.62
CA PRO A 62 6.98 14.88 -5.61
C PRO A 62 7.43 14.28 -4.26
N VAL A 63 8.62 13.71 -4.28
CA VAL A 63 9.31 13.26 -3.07
C VAL A 63 10.65 14.00 -2.93
N ASP A 64 11.20 14.02 -1.73
CA ASP A 64 12.53 14.56 -1.46
C ASP A 64 13.64 13.64 -2.00
N GLU A 65 14.89 13.99 -1.74
CA GLU A 65 16.07 13.22 -2.16
C GLU A 65 16.17 11.83 -1.51
N PHE A 66 15.41 11.59 -0.44
CA PHE A 66 15.31 10.30 0.26
C PHE A 66 14.08 9.50 -0.16
N GLY A 67 13.27 10.04 -1.06
CA GLY A 67 12.03 9.40 -1.50
C GLY A 67 10.88 9.54 -0.51
N SER A 68 10.87 10.55 0.34
CA SER A 68 9.78 10.82 1.30
C SER A 68 8.82 11.88 0.77
N VAL A 69 7.52 11.67 0.98
CA VAL A 69 6.46 12.64 0.63
C VAL A 69 6.45 13.79 1.63
N SER A 70 6.30 15.03 1.12
CA SER A 70 6.07 16.20 1.95
C SER A 70 4.60 16.30 2.36
N ILE A 71 4.35 16.38 3.66
CA ILE A 71 3.02 16.62 4.23
C ILE A 71 2.45 17.97 3.78
N ASP A 72 3.29 18.99 3.65
CA ASP A 72 2.86 20.31 3.19
C ASP A 72 2.42 20.28 1.71
N GLU A 73 3.14 19.54 0.87
CA GLU A 73 2.74 19.35 -0.54
C GLU A 73 1.44 18.54 -0.66
N LEU A 74 1.24 17.52 0.19
CA LEU A 74 -0.02 16.81 0.26
C LEU A 74 -1.18 17.75 0.63
N LYS A 75 -1.03 18.56 1.68
CA LYS A 75 -2.06 19.52 2.09
C LYS A 75 -2.43 20.52 0.99
N LYS A 76 -1.43 21.02 0.24
CA LYS A 76 -1.66 21.93 -0.89
C LYS A 76 -2.35 21.26 -2.07
N ALA A 77 -2.16 19.96 -2.25
CA ALA A 77 -2.75 19.20 -3.34
C ALA A 77 -4.24 18.85 -3.12
N ILE A 78 -4.73 18.92 -1.88
CA ILE A 78 -6.12 18.61 -1.55
C ILE A 78 -7.05 19.65 -2.16
N ARG A 79 -8.09 19.16 -2.85
CA ARG A 79 -9.12 19.94 -3.50
C ARG A 79 -10.52 19.53 -3.00
N PRO A 80 -11.55 20.36 -3.17
CA PRO A 80 -12.92 19.98 -2.76
C PRO A 80 -13.47 18.74 -3.48
N ASP A 81 -12.93 18.39 -4.65
CA ASP A 81 -13.29 17.22 -5.47
C ASP A 81 -12.30 16.05 -5.32
N THR A 82 -11.38 16.09 -4.32
CA THR A 82 -10.49 14.98 -4.03
C THR A 82 -11.26 13.84 -3.37
N ILE A 83 -11.23 12.64 -3.96
CA ILE A 83 -11.96 11.47 -3.49
C ILE A 83 -11.07 10.39 -2.90
N LEU A 84 -9.78 10.36 -3.26
CA LEU A 84 -8.84 9.32 -2.86
C LEU A 84 -7.44 9.91 -2.71
N ILE A 85 -6.78 9.53 -1.64
CA ILE A 85 -5.33 9.62 -1.47
C ILE A 85 -4.79 8.20 -1.46
N SER A 86 -3.84 7.87 -2.35
CA SER A 86 -3.18 6.57 -2.43
C SER A 86 -1.68 6.76 -2.36
N VAL A 87 -1.07 6.36 -1.25
CA VAL A 87 0.37 6.48 -1.01
C VAL A 87 0.89 5.15 -0.50
N MET A 88 1.93 4.62 -1.15
CA MET A 88 2.58 3.38 -0.71
C MET A 88 3.12 3.51 0.72
N PHE A 89 3.04 2.43 1.50
CA PHE A 89 3.53 2.45 2.88
C PHE A 89 5.07 2.59 2.92
N ALA A 90 5.74 1.82 2.08
CA ALA A 90 7.19 1.88 1.93
C ALA A 90 7.59 1.54 0.49
N ASN A 91 8.62 2.20 -0.01
CA ASN A 91 9.06 2.00 -1.38
C ASN A 91 9.83 0.68 -1.55
N ASN A 92 9.50 -0.06 -2.59
CA ASN A 92 10.03 -1.39 -2.89
C ASN A 92 11.49 -1.39 -3.39
N GLU A 93 12.00 -0.25 -3.87
CA GLU A 93 13.35 -0.14 -4.43
C GLU A 93 14.33 0.47 -3.44
N ILE A 94 13.93 1.55 -2.77
CA ILE A 94 14.81 2.32 -1.89
C ILE A 94 14.48 2.16 -0.39
N GLY A 95 13.46 1.40 -0.06
CA GLY A 95 13.08 1.05 1.31
C GLY A 95 12.45 2.16 2.15
N THR A 96 12.45 3.41 1.71
CA THR A 96 11.93 4.54 2.50
C THR A 96 10.48 4.34 2.90
N ILE A 97 10.20 4.48 4.20
CA ILE A 97 8.86 4.42 4.80
C ILE A 97 8.22 5.80 4.72
N GLN A 98 6.97 5.87 4.27
CA GLN A 98 6.22 7.12 4.14
C GLN A 98 5.56 7.53 5.47
N PRO A 99 5.23 8.80 5.68
CA PRO A 99 4.56 9.31 6.88
C PRO A 99 3.06 8.94 6.87
N ILE A 100 2.76 7.63 6.91
CA ILE A 100 1.42 7.06 6.70
C ILE A 100 0.41 7.54 7.75
N ARG A 101 0.83 7.70 9.01
CA ARG A 101 -0.03 8.17 10.09
C ARG A 101 -0.53 9.59 9.80
N GLU A 102 0.40 10.51 9.49
CA GLU A 102 0.08 11.90 9.19
C GLU A 102 -0.77 12.03 7.92
N ILE A 103 -0.49 11.22 6.90
CA ILE A 103 -1.28 11.17 5.67
C ILE A 103 -2.71 10.71 5.98
N GLY A 104 -2.86 9.65 6.78
CA GLY A 104 -4.17 9.12 7.16
C GLY A 104 -4.98 10.11 8.02
N GLU A 105 -4.34 10.81 8.96
CA GLU A 105 -4.97 11.86 9.76
C GLU A 105 -5.52 12.98 8.85
N ILE A 106 -4.71 13.46 7.91
CA ILE A 106 -5.11 14.50 6.95
C ILE A 106 -6.26 14.02 6.05
N ALA A 107 -6.18 12.81 5.53
CA ALA A 107 -7.25 12.24 4.71
C ALA A 107 -8.56 12.15 5.48
N HIS A 108 -8.51 11.66 6.73
CA HIS A 108 -9.65 11.53 7.62
C HIS A 108 -10.30 12.88 7.95
N GLU A 109 -9.50 13.90 8.33
CA GLU A 109 -9.97 15.25 8.62
C GLU A 109 -10.68 15.91 7.43
N ASN A 110 -10.28 15.59 6.20
CA ASN A 110 -10.87 16.12 4.97
C ASN A 110 -11.98 15.22 4.38
N GLY A 111 -12.32 14.10 5.02
CA GLY A 111 -13.33 13.14 4.54
C GLY A 111 -12.97 12.50 3.20
N ILE A 112 -11.67 12.32 2.95
CA ILE A 112 -11.09 11.69 1.76
C ILE A 112 -10.72 10.25 2.10
N ILE A 113 -10.96 9.32 1.18
CA ILE A 113 -10.60 7.91 1.34
C ILE A 113 -9.08 7.77 1.29
N PHE A 114 -8.50 7.02 2.22
CA PHE A 114 -7.08 6.73 2.26
C PHE A 114 -6.80 5.26 1.94
N HIS A 115 -6.04 5.04 0.87
CA HIS A 115 -5.47 3.76 0.48
C HIS A 115 -3.96 3.76 0.64
N THR A 116 -3.40 2.64 1.09
CA THR A 116 -1.95 2.41 1.07
C THR A 116 -1.61 1.07 0.41
N ASP A 117 -0.71 1.10 -0.56
CA ASP A 117 0.00 -0.10 -1.00
C ASP A 117 1.01 -0.49 0.10
N ALA A 118 0.64 -1.48 0.90
CA ALA A 118 1.48 -2.01 1.96
C ALA A 118 2.16 -3.34 1.59
N VAL A 119 2.25 -3.66 0.30
CA VAL A 119 2.82 -4.91 -0.20
C VAL A 119 4.23 -5.16 0.33
N GLN A 120 5.04 -4.11 0.50
CA GLN A 120 6.38 -4.23 1.05
C GLN A 120 6.44 -4.10 2.57
N ALA A 121 5.45 -3.47 3.20
CA ALA A 121 5.46 -3.19 4.63
C ALA A 121 4.69 -4.23 5.47
N PHE A 122 3.67 -4.86 4.88
CA PHE A 122 2.85 -5.84 5.61
C PHE A 122 3.70 -7.03 6.06
N CYS A 123 3.65 -7.34 7.35
CA CYS A 123 4.50 -8.32 8.04
C CYS A 123 5.99 -7.93 8.18
N HIS A 124 6.39 -6.72 7.79
CA HIS A 124 7.73 -6.16 8.02
C HIS A 124 7.69 -4.95 8.96
N GLU A 125 6.55 -4.25 9.01
CA GLU A 125 6.29 -3.14 9.91
C GLU A 125 5.00 -3.38 10.70
N PRO A 126 4.91 -2.88 11.95
CA PRO A 126 3.65 -2.91 12.68
C PRO A 126 2.65 -1.94 12.03
N ILE A 127 1.49 -2.45 11.63
CA ILE A 127 0.44 -1.65 10.98
C ILE A 127 -0.84 -1.73 11.79
N ASN A 128 -1.35 -0.58 12.23
CA ASN A 128 -2.65 -0.46 12.86
C ASN A 128 -3.57 0.40 11.97
N VAL A 129 -4.48 -0.24 11.25
CA VAL A 129 -5.37 0.43 10.29
C VAL A 129 -6.32 1.45 10.95
N ASP A 130 -6.66 1.27 12.22
CA ASP A 130 -7.54 2.19 12.94
C ASP A 130 -6.76 3.43 13.41
N GLU A 131 -5.59 3.23 13.98
CA GLU A 131 -4.70 4.29 14.45
C GLU A 131 -4.17 5.16 13.31
N TYR A 132 -3.93 4.56 12.14
CA TYR A 132 -3.41 5.27 10.96
C TYR A 132 -4.52 5.73 10.00
N HIS A 133 -5.78 5.62 10.39
CA HIS A 133 -6.94 6.01 9.58
C HIS A 133 -6.93 5.43 8.15
N ILE A 134 -6.37 4.22 7.98
CA ILE A 134 -6.31 3.55 6.68
C ILE A 134 -7.69 2.98 6.35
N ASP A 135 -8.27 3.36 5.22
CA ASP A 135 -9.54 2.84 4.73
C ASP A 135 -9.38 1.61 3.85
N MET A 136 -8.28 1.54 3.11
CA MET A 136 -7.93 0.39 2.29
C MET A 136 -6.43 0.12 2.35
N LEU A 137 -6.06 -1.18 2.33
CA LEU A 137 -4.67 -1.60 2.34
C LEU A 137 -4.48 -2.81 1.42
N SER A 138 -3.52 -2.71 0.52
CA SER A 138 -3.13 -3.82 -0.37
C SER A 138 -1.96 -4.62 0.20
N ALA A 139 -2.05 -5.95 0.09
CA ALA A 139 -0.98 -6.86 0.48
C ALA A 139 -0.84 -8.05 -0.49
N SER A 140 0.34 -8.67 -0.50
CA SER A 140 0.66 -9.80 -1.39
C SER A 140 1.46 -10.87 -0.65
N GLY A 141 0.94 -12.10 -0.63
CA GLY A 141 1.48 -13.20 0.19
C GLY A 141 2.96 -13.50 -0.07
N HIS A 142 3.41 -13.45 -1.31
CA HIS A 142 4.79 -13.79 -1.67
C HIS A 142 5.85 -12.81 -1.13
N LYS A 143 5.45 -11.65 -0.60
CA LYS A 143 6.37 -10.66 -0.03
C LYS A 143 6.76 -10.95 1.43
N PHE A 144 5.99 -11.81 2.10
CA PHE A 144 6.27 -12.30 3.46
C PHE A 144 6.25 -13.83 3.52
N HIS A 145 6.89 -14.46 2.52
CA HIS A 145 7.11 -15.91 2.43
C HIS A 145 5.84 -16.77 2.27
N GLY A 146 4.71 -16.15 1.96
CA GLY A 146 3.49 -16.84 1.59
C GLY A 146 3.47 -17.31 0.13
N PRO A 147 2.42 -18.03 -0.30
CA PRO A 147 2.28 -18.48 -1.68
C PRO A 147 2.19 -17.33 -2.68
N LYS A 148 2.69 -17.56 -3.89
CA LYS A 148 2.42 -16.70 -5.05
C LYS A 148 0.97 -16.85 -5.50
N GLY A 149 0.42 -15.83 -6.14
CA GLY A 149 -0.95 -15.88 -6.69
C GLY A 149 -2.04 -15.75 -5.62
N VAL A 150 -1.70 -15.18 -4.47
CA VAL A 150 -2.64 -14.83 -3.41
C VAL A 150 -2.20 -13.53 -2.71
N GLY A 151 -3.16 -12.68 -2.43
CA GLY A 151 -3.02 -11.46 -1.65
C GLY A 151 -4.36 -11.08 -1.06
N PHE A 152 -4.48 -9.87 -0.55
CA PHE A 152 -5.76 -9.36 -0.08
C PHE A 152 -5.83 -7.84 -0.21
N LEU A 153 -7.06 -7.35 -0.25
CA LEU A 153 -7.41 -5.96 -0.03
C LEU A 153 -8.16 -5.87 1.30
N TYR A 154 -7.61 -5.13 2.27
CA TYR A 154 -8.37 -4.66 3.41
C TYR A 154 -9.29 -3.53 2.96
N ILE A 155 -10.55 -3.58 3.36
CA ILE A 155 -11.56 -2.54 3.09
C ILE A 155 -12.28 -2.26 4.41
N ARG A 156 -12.13 -1.05 4.94
CA ARG A 156 -12.79 -0.64 6.18
C ARG A 156 -14.31 -0.83 6.09
N LYS A 157 -14.89 -1.36 7.16
CA LYS A 157 -16.35 -1.55 7.24
C LYS A 157 -17.08 -0.22 7.02
N GLY A 158 -18.07 -0.26 6.15
CA GLY A 158 -18.87 0.92 5.79
C GLY A 158 -18.43 1.61 4.51
N LEU A 159 -17.20 1.38 4.03
CA LEU A 159 -16.75 1.90 2.75
C LEU A 159 -17.52 1.23 1.60
N LYS A 160 -18.15 2.05 0.74
CA LYS A 160 -18.89 1.58 -0.41
C LYS A 160 -17.95 1.49 -1.61
N LEU A 161 -17.63 0.28 -2.01
CA LEU A 161 -16.87 0.01 -3.23
C LEU A 161 -17.72 -0.82 -4.19
N ARG A 162 -17.51 -0.62 -5.49
CA ARG A 162 -18.08 -1.47 -6.52
C ARG A 162 -17.37 -2.82 -6.58
N SER A 163 -18.08 -3.82 -7.09
CA SER A 163 -17.47 -5.12 -7.41
C SER A 163 -16.40 -4.93 -8.48
N PHE A 164 -15.23 -5.53 -8.29
CA PHE A 164 -14.11 -5.40 -9.24
C PHE A 164 -14.15 -6.51 -10.30
N ILE A 165 -14.33 -7.76 -9.89
CA ILE A 165 -14.52 -8.88 -10.81
C ILE A 165 -15.99 -9.32 -10.75
N HIS A 166 -16.66 -9.32 -11.89
CA HIS A 166 -18.07 -9.66 -11.99
C HIS A 166 -18.25 -11.16 -12.22
N GLY A 167 -19.27 -11.77 -11.58
CA GLY A 167 -19.59 -13.19 -11.70
C GLY A 167 -20.37 -13.71 -10.49
N GLY A 168 -19.88 -14.78 -9.86
CA GLY A 168 -20.49 -15.39 -8.68
C GLY A 168 -20.47 -14.51 -7.43
N ALA A 169 -21.01 -15.03 -6.33
CA ALA A 169 -21.19 -14.27 -5.09
C ALA A 169 -20.01 -14.37 -4.09
N GLN A 170 -18.84 -14.83 -4.57
CA GLN A 170 -17.64 -14.95 -3.74
C GLN A 170 -17.24 -13.60 -3.16
N GLU A 171 -16.40 -13.61 -2.15
CA GLU A 171 -15.95 -12.41 -1.44
C GLU A 171 -17.11 -11.45 -1.13
N ARG A 172 -18.22 -12.00 -0.63
CA ARG A 172 -19.41 -11.22 -0.25
C ARG A 172 -20.00 -10.38 -1.40
N LYS A 173 -19.98 -10.93 -2.64
CA LYS A 173 -20.42 -10.30 -3.90
C LYS A 173 -19.55 -9.11 -4.35
N ARG A 174 -18.35 -8.98 -3.83
CA ARG A 174 -17.46 -7.88 -4.19
C ARG A 174 -16.35 -8.28 -5.16
N ARG A 175 -15.99 -9.57 -5.17
CA ARG A 175 -14.99 -10.11 -6.09
C ARG A 175 -15.34 -11.55 -6.42
N ALA A 176 -15.79 -11.79 -7.64
CA ALA A 176 -16.16 -13.12 -8.12
C ALA A 176 -14.93 -14.01 -8.40
N GLY A 177 -15.14 -15.29 -8.52
CA GLY A 177 -14.14 -16.31 -8.79
C GLY A 177 -13.99 -17.28 -7.62
N THR A 178 -13.85 -18.57 -7.92
CA THR A 178 -13.66 -19.61 -6.90
C THR A 178 -12.44 -19.29 -6.04
N GLU A 179 -12.60 -19.42 -4.75
CA GLU A 179 -11.57 -19.11 -3.78
C GLU A 179 -10.36 -20.02 -3.92
N ASN A 180 -9.16 -19.43 -3.93
CA ASN A 180 -7.89 -20.17 -3.89
C ASN A 180 -7.62 -20.65 -2.46
N VAL A 181 -8.41 -21.62 -1.99
CA VAL A 181 -8.35 -22.09 -0.60
C VAL A 181 -6.95 -22.51 -0.17
N PRO A 182 -6.17 -23.29 -0.95
CA PRO A 182 -4.79 -23.63 -0.55
C PRO A 182 -3.89 -22.39 -0.40
N GLY A 183 -4.01 -21.44 -1.33
CA GLY A 183 -3.25 -20.17 -1.26
C GLY A 183 -3.64 -19.31 -0.06
N ILE A 184 -4.95 -19.23 0.24
CA ILE A 184 -5.48 -18.46 1.38
C ILE A 184 -5.00 -19.06 2.71
N VAL A 185 -5.05 -20.38 2.86
CA VAL A 185 -4.55 -21.08 4.06
C VAL A 185 -3.04 -20.87 4.22
N GLY A 186 -2.28 -20.99 3.12
CA GLY A 186 -0.84 -20.74 3.12
C GLY A 186 -0.49 -19.29 3.45
N LEU A 187 -1.25 -18.32 2.94
CA LEU A 187 -1.11 -16.90 3.28
C LEU A 187 -1.38 -16.66 4.77
N GLY A 188 -2.47 -17.22 5.31
CA GLY A 188 -2.78 -17.11 6.74
C GLY A 188 -1.67 -17.66 7.63
N LYS A 189 -1.10 -18.82 7.27
CA LYS A 189 0.03 -19.40 8.00
C LYS A 189 1.31 -18.55 7.90
N ALA A 190 1.57 -17.96 6.73
CA ALA A 190 2.70 -17.05 6.57
C ALA A 190 2.56 -15.79 7.43
N VAL A 191 1.36 -15.20 7.53
CA VAL A 191 1.07 -14.07 8.42
C VAL A 191 1.30 -14.46 9.89
N GLU A 192 0.78 -15.61 10.32
CA GLU A 192 0.95 -16.10 11.70
C GLU A 192 2.44 -16.19 12.08
N ILE A 193 3.25 -16.81 11.22
CA ILE A 193 4.69 -16.97 11.45
C ILE A 193 5.40 -15.61 11.42
N ALA A 194 5.14 -14.80 10.39
CA ALA A 194 5.80 -13.52 10.24
C ALA A 194 5.50 -12.55 11.38
N MET A 195 4.26 -12.51 11.87
CA MET A 195 3.89 -11.66 13.01
C MET A 195 4.49 -12.15 14.34
N ALA A 196 4.62 -13.48 14.55
CA ALA A 196 5.28 -14.02 15.73
C ALA A 196 6.78 -13.69 15.78
N GLU A 197 7.42 -13.57 14.61
CA GLU A 197 8.86 -13.32 14.46
C GLU A 197 9.19 -11.86 14.13
N LEU A 198 8.20 -10.97 14.02
CA LEU A 198 8.35 -9.61 13.47
C LEU A 198 9.50 -8.84 14.11
N GLU A 199 9.51 -8.73 15.44
CA GLU A 199 10.53 -7.93 16.15
C GLU A 199 11.93 -8.54 16.01
N ASN A 200 12.05 -9.87 16.09
CA ASN A 200 13.31 -10.58 15.96
C ASN A 200 13.88 -10.44 14.55
N ASN A 201 13.04 -10.63 13.52
CA ASN A 201 13.42 -10.50 12.12
C ASN A 201 13.82 -9.06 11.80
N LYS A 202 13.01 -8.09 12.20
CA LYS A 202 13.29 -6.67 12.00
C LYS A 202 14.63 -6.26 12.61
N LYS A 203 14.92 -6.69 13.84
CA LYS A 203 16.21 -6.43 14.49
C LYS A 203 17.38 -7.03 13.70
N LYS A 204 17.32 -8.32 13.38
CA LYS A 204 18.38 -9.05 12.68
C LYS A 204 18.62 -8.48 11.26
N GLU A 205 17.56 -8.23 10.51
CA GLU A 205 17.63 -7.65 9.17
C GLU A 205 18.24 -6.24 9.22
N THR A 206 17.82 -5.42 10.18
CA THR A 206 18.37 -4.06 10.37
C THR A 206 19.88 -4.12 10.65
N GLU A 207 20.33 -5.01 11.54
CA GLU A 207 21.76 -5.19 11.85
C GLU A 207 22.56 -5.60 10.60
N LEU A 208 22.04 -6.56 9.81
CA LEU A 208 22.70 -7.03 8.59
C LEU A 208 22.71 -5.96 7.49
N ARG A 209 21.58 -5.28 7.31
CA ARG A 209 21.42 -4.16 6.34
C ARG A 209 22.42 -3.04 6.66
N ASP A 210 22.44 -2.59 7.90
CA ASP A 210 23.27 -1.46 8.30
C ASP A 210 24.76 -1.82 8.23
N TYR A 211 25.13 -3.05 8.57
CA TYR A 211 26.47 -3.58 8.37
C TYR A 211 26.86 -3.57 6.89
N MET A 212 25.99 -4.08 6.02
CA MET A 212 26.23 -4.11 4.57
C MET A 212 26.37 -2.70 3.99
N ILE A 213 25.46 -1.80 4.35
CA ILE A 213 25.49 -0.40 3.88
C ILE A 213 26.82 0.25 4.32
N GLY A 214 27.21 0.10 5.59
CA GLY A 214 28.48 0.66 6.10
C GLY A 214 29.68 0.17 5.31
N ARG A 215 29.77 -1.17 5.14
CA ARG A 215 30.88 -1.78 4.39
C ARG A 215 30.95 -1.32 2.93
N VAL A 216 29.80 -1.27 2.24
CA VAL A 216 29.75 -0.83 0.84
C VAL A 216 30.17 0.63 0.71
N MET A 217 29.69 1.50 1.60
CA MET A 217 30.01 2.92 1.54
C MET A 217 31.47 3.24 1.92
N ASP A 218 32.05 2.46 2.83
CA ASP A 218 33.44 2.66 3.29
C ASP A 218 34.47 2.04 2.33
N GLU A 219 34.16 0.91 1.70
CA GLU A 219 35.13 0.11 0.94
C GLU A 219 35.02 0.31 -0.58
N ILE A 220 33.87 0.76 -1.09
CA ILE A 220 33.65 0.92 -2.53
C ILE A 220 33.52 2.42 -2.87
N PRO A 221 34.51 2.98 -3.62
CA PRO A 221 34.46 4.40 -3.96
C PRO A 221 33.29 4.72 -4.91
N TYR A 222 32.79 5.97 -4.83
CA TYR A 222 31.70 6.49 -5.66
C TYR A 222 30.33 5.82 -5.44
N THR A 223 30.11 5.16 -4.30
CA THR A 223 28.83 4.61 -3.92
C THR A 223 27.97 5.66 -3.21
N ARG A 224 26.66 5.56 -3.36
CA ARG A 224 25.66 6.37 -2.65
C ARG A 224 24.51 5.50 -2.21
N LEU A 225 24.05 5.70 -0.96
CA LEU A 225 22.80 5.08 -0.49
C LEU A 225 21.61 5.81 -1.11
N ASN A 226 20.71 5.08 -1.75
CA ASN A 226 19.41 5.57 -2.15
C ASN A 226 18.39 5.33 -1.01
N GLY A 227 17.47 6.29 -0.83
CA GLY A 227 16.48 6.23 0.22
C GLY A 227 16.98 6.75 1.58
N HIS A 228 16.07 6.79 2.54
CA HIS A 228 16.36 7.32 3.87
C HIS A 228 17.28 6.36 4.66
N ARG A 229 18.25 6.90 5.40
CA ARG A 229 19.27 6.08 6.09
C ARG A 229 18.68 5.21 7.21
N THR A 230 17.71 5.73 7.95
CA THR A 230 17.14 5.11 9.15
C THR A 230 15.63 4.85 9.05
N ASN A 231 14.84 5.78 8.46
CA ASN A 231 13.40 5.57 8.26
C ASN A 231 13.16 4.74 7.00
N ARG A 232 13.53 3.45 7.09
CA ARG A 232 13.44 2.49 5.99
C ARG A 232 13.15 1.09 6.48
N LEU A 233 12.62 0.25 5.58
CA LEU A 233 12.39 -1.18 5.84
C LEU A 233 13.67 -1.88 6.29
N SER A 234 13.54 -2.84 7.20
CA SER A 234 14.67 -3.62 7.72
C SER A 234 15.37 -4.45 6.66
N ASN A 235 14.61 -4.93 5.69
CA ASN A 235 15.03 -5.85 4.63
C ASN A 235 15.44 -5.17 3.31
N ASN A 236 15.66 -3.84 3.33
CA ASN A 236 16.02 -3.08 2.13
C ASN A 236 17.24 -2.19 2.35
#